data_1cc7591609c5582a4984a529dd9a64c8
#
_entry.id   1cc7591609c5582a4984a529dd9a64c8
#
_cell.length_a   1.000
_cell.length_b   1.000
_cell.length_c   1.000
_cell.angle_alpha   90.00
_cell.angle_beta   90.00
_cell.angle_gamma   90.00
#
_symmetry.space_group_name_H-M   'P 1'
#
loop_
_entity.id
_entity.type
_entity.pdbx_description
1 polymer ?
#
loop_
_entity_poly.entity_id
_entity_poly.type
_entity_poly.pdbx_seq_one_letter_code
_entity_poly.pdbx_strand_id
1 'polypeptide(L)'
;MRLEKISQDNVWDVAKLKVSKDQERFVASNVESILEAFAVREEGYVALPFALYEEDTLVGFCMLGYGGIGDDEEPEIVYGNYSIWRLMIGSSFQGKGYGKKAMEEILKYVKSFPLGEAEYCSVSYEQENVGAKKLYESFGFYENGDVDDGEIVAVLKL
;
A
#
# COMPACT_ATOMS: atom_id res chain seq x y z
N MET A 1 8.42 12.36 -7.06
CA MET A 1 8.41 11.31 -6.00
C MET A 1 9.08 10.05 -6.54
N ARG A 2 9.65 9.21 -5.68
CA ARG A 2 10.19 7.90 -6.05
C ARG A 2 9.88 6.83 -5.00
N LEU A 3 9.73 5.59 -5.45
CA LEU A 3 9.70 4.40 -4.60
C LEU A 3 11.13 3.91 -4.39
N GLU A 4 11.53 3.69 -3.15
CA GLU A 4 12.84 3.16 -2.79
C GLU A 4 12.69 1.93 -1.90
N LYS A 5 13.40 0.86 -2.23
CA LYS A 5 13.36 -0.37 -1.42
C LYS A 5 13.85 -0.11 0.00
N ILE A 6 13.26 -0.81 0.95
CA ILE A 6 13.76 -0.78 2.33
C ILE A 6 15.15 -1.40 2.38
N SER A 7 16.07 -0.69 3.01
CA SER A 7 17.47 -1.06 3.16
C SER A 7 17.98 -0.72 4.57
N GLN A 8 19.21 -1.10 4.88
CA GLN A 8 19.85 -0.71 6.16
C GLN A 8 19.98 0.80 6.30
N ASP A 9 20.06 1.55 5.18
CA ASP A 9 20.28 2.99 5.20
C ASP A 9 18.99 3.77 5.51
N ASN A 10 17.80 3.20 5.24
CA ASN A 10 16.53 3.92 5.41
C ASN A 10 15.55 3.27 6.39
N VAL A 11 15.72 2.00 6.76
CA VAL A 11 14.74 1.25 7.55
C VAL A 11 14.39 1.92 8.88
N TRP A 12 15.36 2.49 9.56
CA TRP A 12 15.12 3.12 10.87
C TRP A 12 14.40 4.46 10.78
N ASP A 13 14.57 5.19 9.69
CA ASP A 13 13.83 6.43 9.45
C ASP A 13 12.41 6.12 8.98
N VAL A 14 12.23 5.10 8.15
CA VAL A 14 10.90 4.58 7.80
C VAL A 14 10.16 4.09 9.03
N ALA A 15 10.81 3.34 9.92
CA ALA A 15 10.22 2.83 11.17
C ALA A 15 9.72 3.94 12.11
N LYS A 16 10.37 5.11 12.11
CA LYS A 16 10.00 6.28 12.92
C LYS A 16 8.88 7.13 12.32
N LEU A 17 8.65 7.01 11.01
CA LEU A 17 7.64 7.81 10.32
C LEU A 17 6.24 7.38 10.77
N LYS A 18 5.39 8.33 11.15
CA LYS A 18 4.06 8.06 11.68
C LYS A 18 3.01 8.95 11.02
N VAL A 19 1.81 8.42 10.94
CA VAL A 19 0.59 9.21 10.68
C VAL A 19 0.18 10.00 11.94
N SER A 20 -0.84 10.83 11.85
CA SER A 20 -1.45 11.45 13.03
C SER A 20 -2.14 10.40 13.92
N LYS A 21 -2.26 10.67 15.21
CA LYS A 21 -2.77 9.72 16.19
C LYS A 21 -4.19 9.21 15.88
N ASP A 22 -5.03 10.03 15.33
CA ASP A 22 -6.40 9.69 14.90
C ASP A 22 -6.43 8.78 13.66
N GLN A 23 -5.34 8.69 12.93
CA GLN A 23 -5.19 7.83 11.75
C GLN A 23 -4.47 6.50 12.03
N GLU A 24 -3.87 6.33 13.22
CA GLU A 24 -3.17 5.09 13.61
C GLU A 24 -4.08 3.85 13.55
N ARG A 25 -5.39 4.03 13.64
CA ARG A 25 -6.38 2.95 13.50
C ARG A 25 -6.61 2.50 12.05
N PHE A 26 -6.22 3.29 11.05
CA PHE A 26 -6.46 3.03 9.63
C PHE A 26 -5.28 2.36 8.91
N VAL A 27 -4.12 2.30 9.54
CA VAL A 27 -2.94 1.71 8.93
C VAL A 27 -2.00 1.18 10.01
N ALA A 28 -1.54 -0.05 9.84
CA ALA A 28 -0.54 -0.64 10.71
C ALA A 28 0.75 0.20 10.71
N SER A 29 1.50 0.18 11.81
CA SER A 29 2.78 0.88 11.85
C SER A 29 3.76 0.34 10.79
N ASN A 30 4.69 1.18 10.36
CA ASN A 30 5.69 0.75 9.38
C ASN A 30 6.58 -0.39 9.92
N VAL A 31 6.77 -0.47 11.25
CA VAL A 31 7.50 -1.57 11.88
C VAL A 31 6.73 -2.88 11.74
N GLU A 32 5.45 -2.90 12.06
CA GLU A 32 4.57 -4.07 11.90
C GLU A 32 4.53 -4.50 10.44
N SER A 33 4.34 -3.56 9.52
CA SER A 33 4.29 -3.83 8.07
C SER A 33 5.61 -4.42 7.52
N ILE A 34 6.76 -3.96 8.01
CA ILE A 34 8.07 -4.50 7.60
C ILE A 34 8.27 -5.91 8.19
N LEU A 35 7.84 -6.17 9.43
CA LEU A 35 7.89 -7.51 10.02
C LEU A 35 6.95 -8.48 9.31
N GLU A 36 5.74 -8.04 8.97
CA GLU A 36 4.79 -8.80 8.16
C GLU A 36 5.38 -9.14 6.78
N ALA A 37 5.98 -8.16 6.10
CA ALA A 37 6.64 -8.39 4.82
C ALA A 37 7.78 -9.40 4.92
N PHE A 38 8.53 -9.41 6.03
CA PHE A 38 9.56 -10.41 6.27
C PHE A 38 8.94 -11.80 6.41
N ALA A 39 7.93 -11.98 7.27
CA ALA A 39 7.27 -13.27 7.49
C ALA A 39 6.65 -13.83 6.20
N VAL A 40 5.87 -13.03 5.50
CA VAL A 40 5.23 -13.40 4.23
C VAL A 40 6.24 -13.86 3.18
N ARG A 41 7.40 -13.20 3.10
CA ARG A 41 8.44 -13.59 2.14
C ARG A 41 9.16 -14.88 2.53
N GLU A 42 9.33 -15.15 3.82
CA GLU A 42 9.88 -16.44 4.31
C GLU A 42 8.96 -17.62 3.96
N GLU A 43 7.66 -17.39 3.85
CA GLU A 43 6.65 -18.37 3.41
C GLU A 43 6.57 -18.52 1.88
N GLY A 44 7.34 -17.73 1.13
CA GLY A 44 7.43 -17.79 -0.33
C GLY A 44 6.44 -16.91 -1.08
N TYR A 45 5.69 -16.06 -0.38
CA TYR A 45 4.78 -15.09 -0.99
C TYR A 45 5.46 -13.73 -1.26
N VAL A 46 4.71 -12.80 -1.83
CA VAL A 46 5.25 -11.52 -2.29
C VAL A 46 4.74 -10.36 -1.44
N ALA A 47 5.64 -9.74 -0.71
CA ALA A 47 5.42 -8.47 -0.04
C ALA A 47 6.57 -7.50 -0.36
N LEU A 48 6.24 -6.32 -0.86
CA LEU A 48 7.19 -5.32 -1.34
C LEU A 48 7.02 -4.00 -0.58
N PRO A 49 7.69 -3.82 0.56
CA PRO A 49 7.70 -2.55 1.26
C PRO A 49 8.62 -1.53 0.57
N PHE A 50 8.13 -0.30 0.43
CA PHE A 50 8.86 0.83 -0.15
C PHE A 50 8.78 2.07 0.73
N ALA A 51 9.90 2.77 0.84
CA ALA A 51 9.97 4.14 1.30
C ALA A 51 9.56 5.09 0.17
N LEU A 52 8.80 6.12 0.49
CA LEU A 52 8.36 7.16 -0.45
C LEU A 52 9.18 8.42 -0.24
N TYR A 53 9.97 8.79 -1.23
CA TYR A 53 10.81 10.00 -1.19
C TYR A 53 10.31 11.06 -2.16
N GLU A 54 10.20 12.30 -1.67
CA GLU A 54 10.10 13.48 -2.52
C GLU A 54 11.46 14.17 -2.50
N GLU A 55 12.14 14.19 -3.63
CA GLU A 55 13.57 14.52 -3.70
C GLU A 55 14.37 13.63 -2.72
N ASP A 56 15.03 14.22 -1.73
CA ASP A 56 15.79 13.49 -0.70
C ASP A 56 15.07 13.39 0.65
N THR A 57 13.79 13.80 0.69
CA THR A 57 13.00 13.79 1.93
C THR A 57 12.11 12.54 1.96
N LEU A 58 12.25 11.73 3.01
CA LEU A 58 11.34 10.63 3.32
C LEU A 58 9.98 11.20 3.76
N VAL A 59 8.93 10.95 2.98
CA VAL A 59 7.60 11.53 3.22
C VAL A 59 6.52 10.49 3.51
N GLY A 60 6.75 9.21 3.19
CA GLY A 60 5.75 8.16 3.35
C GLY A 60 6.31 6.75 3.21
N PHE A 61 5.40 5.81 3.28
CA PHE A 61 5.66 4.39 3.13
C PHE A 61 4.50 3.74 2.37
N CYS A 62 4.79 2.74 1.56
CA CYS A 62 3.77 1.84 1.03
C CYS A 62 4.27 0.39 1.03
N MET A 63 3.33 -0.55 1.00
CA MET A 63 3.61 -1.97 0.84
C MET A 63 2.67 -2.55 -0.21
N LEU A 64 3.25 -3.28 -1.16
CA LEU A 64 2.53 -3.91 -2.26
C LEU A 64 2.62 -5.43 -2.13
N GLY A 65 1.56 -6.14 -2.52
CA GLY A 65 1.54 -7.58 -2.71
C GLY A 65 1.32 -7.97 -4.17
N TYR A 66 1.56 -9.24 -4.48
CA TYR A 66 1.21 -9.85 -5.76
C TYR A 66 0.85 -11.32 -5.56
N GLY A 67 -0.33 -11.72 -6.02
CA GLY A 67 -0.77 -13.10 -6.06
C GLY A 67 -1.40 -13.66 -4.78
N GLY A 68 -1.66 -12.80 -3.78
CA GLY A 68 -2.17 -13.22 -2.47
C GLY A 68 -1.12 -13.88 -1.58
N ILE A 69 -1.51 -14.30 -0.38
CA ILE A 69 -0.67 -15.03 0.60
C ILE A 69 -1.21 -16.43 0.92
N GLY A 70 -2.26 -16.85 0.21
CA GLY A 70 -2.83 -18.18 0.38
C GLY A 70 -3.72 -18.34 1.61
N ASP A 71 -4.22 -17.26 2.17
CA ASP A 71 -5.21 -17.30 3.24
C ASP A 71 -6.59 -17.60 2.66
N ASP A 72 -7.32 -18.56 3.27
CA ASP A 72 -8.66 -18.97 2.83
C ASP A 72 -9.70 -17.83 2.93
N GLU A 73 -9.41 -16.76 3.68
CA GLU A 73 -10.27 -15.59 3.86
C GLU A 73 -9.94 -14.44 2.88
N GLU A 74 -8.85 -14.56 2.11
CA GLU A 74 -8.49 -13.53 1.12
C GLU A 74 -9.54 -13.43 0.01
N PRO A 75 -9.89 -12.21 -0.45
CA PRO A 75 -10.74 -12.02 -1.63
C PRO A 75 -10.11 -12.64 -2.89
N GLU A 76 -10.92 -13.31 -3.71
CA GLU A 76 -10.42 -13.95 -4.95
C GLU A 76 -9.66 -12.97 -5.88
N ILE A 77 -9.98 -11.71 -5.81
CA ILE A 77 -9.38 -10.65 -6.65
C ILE A 77 -7.86 -10.50 -6.42
N VAL A 78 -7.30 -10.94 -5.29
CA VAL A 78 -5.85 -10.81 -5.04
C VAL A 78 -5.02 -11.82 -5.82
N TYR A 79 -5.62 -12.99 -6.16
CA TYR A 79 -4.89 -14.06 -6.85
C TYR A 79 -4.52 -13.65 -8.29
N GLY A 80 -3.23 -13.66 -8.58
CA GLY A 80 -2.69 -13.26 -9.89
C GLY A 80 -2.77 -11.77 -10.17
N ASN A 81 -3.07 -10.95 -9.17
CA ASN A 81 -3.20 -9.51 -9.26
C ASN A 81 -2.30 -8.77 -8.26
N TYR A 82 -2.13 -7.48 -8.44
CA TYR A 82 -1.44 -6.62 -7.48
C TYR A 82 -2.38 -6.13 -6.39
N SER A 83 -1.84 -5.93 -5.20
CA SER A 83 -2.58 -5.35 -4.07
C SER A 83 -1.75 -4.25 -3.40
N ILE A 84 -2.39 -3.16 -3.01
CA ILE A 84 -1.78 -2.11 -2.17
C ILE A 84 -2.17 -2.44 -0.73
N TRP A 85 -1.28 -3.08 0.02
CA TRP A 85 -1.55 -3.47 1.40
C TRP A 85 -1.44 -2.31 2.37
N ARG A 86 -0.53 -1.38 2.12
CA ARG A 86 -0.30 -0.21 2.98
C ARG A 86 0.05 1.00 2.13
N LEU A 87 -0.52 2.14 2.50
CA LEU A 87 -0.12 3.45 1.98
C LEU A 87 -0.28 4.49 3.08
N MET A 88 0.81 5.13 3.47
CA MET A 88 0.76 6.22 4.44
C MET A 88 1.68 7.37 4.04
N ILE A 89 1.26 8.57 4.36
CA ILE A 89 2.07 9.78 4.32
C ILE A 89 2.28 10.25 5.75
N GLY A 90 3.51 10.50 6.12
CA GLY A 90 3.86 10.99 7.46
C GLY A 90 3.09 12.26 7.81
N SER A 91 2.64 12.39 9.06
CA SER A 91 1.73 13.46 9.52
C SER A 91 2.22 14.87 9.14
N SER A 92 3.52 15.14 9.22
CA SER A 92 4.14 16.43 8.87
C SER A 92 4.11 16.73 7.36
N PHE A 93 3.80 15.75 6.54
CA PHE A 93 3.82 15.84 5.08
C PHE A 93 2.43 15.78 4.45
N GLN A 94 1.39 15.52 5.24
CA GLN A 94 0.01 15.46 4.76
C GLN A 94 -0.52 16.83 4.31
N GLY A 95 -1.60 16.82 3.51
CA GLY A 95 -2.20 18.05 2.97
C GLY A 95 -1.41 18.75 1.86
N LYS A 96 -0.28 18.16 1.42
CA LYS A 96 0.63 18.74 0.39
C LYS A 96 0.56 18.01 -0.96
N GLY A 97 -0.43 17.13 -1.14
CA GLY A 97 -0.60 16.37 -2.38
C GLY A 97 0.28 15.13 -2.51
N TYR A 98 1.06 14.77 -1.49
CA TYR A 98 1.98 13.62 -1.57
C TYR A 98 1.27 12.26 -1.69
N GLY A 99 0.07 12.12 -1.12
CA GLY A 99 -0.74 10.90 -1.34
C GLY A 99 -1.06 10.67 -2.81
N LYS A 100 -1.40 11.73 -3.54
CA LYS A 100 -1.66 11.64 -4.99
C LYS A 100 -0.38 11.29 -5.76
N LYS A 101 0.74 11.95 -5.47
CA LYS A 101 2.03 11.63 -6.09
C LYS A 101 2.49 10.19 -5.79
N ALA A 102 2.21 9.70 -4.57
CA ALA A 102 2.50 8.33 -4.18
C ALA A 102 1.71 7.34 -5.03
N MET A 103 0.40 7.56 -5.19
CA MET A 103 -0.45 6.72 -6.05
C MET A 103 0.00 6.73 -7.51
N GLU A 104 0.40 7.89 -8.05
CA GLU A 104 0.96 8.00 -9.41
C GLU A 104 2.19 7.10 -9.59
N GLU A 105 3.14 7.12 -8.65
CA GLU A 105 4.34 6.27 -8.72
C GLU A 105 4.04 4.79 -8.43
N ILE A 106 3.14 4.47 -7.50
CA ILE A 106 2.69 3.10 -7.22
C ILE A 106 2.06 2.50 -8.48
N LEU A 107 1.11 3.20 -9.11
CA LEU A 107 0.44 2.69 -10.31
C LEU A 107 1.37 2.59 -11.51
N LYS A 108 2.34 3.49 -11.65
CA LYS A 108 3.40 3.38 -12.65
C LYS A 108 4.25 2.13 -12.44
N TYR A 109 4.62 1.83 -11.18
CA TYR A 109 5.35 0.61 -10.83
C TYR A 109 4.50 -0.63 -11.12
N VAL A 110 3.26 -0.70 -10.65
CA VAL A 110 2.34 -1.82 -10.88
C VAL A 110 2.11 -2.07 -12.37
N LYS A 111 1.86 -1.02 -13.16
CA LYS A 111 1.64 -1.11 -14.63
C LYS A 111 2.90 -1.48 -15.42
N SER A 112 4.07 -1.50 -14.80
CA SER A 112 5.28 -2.08 -15.42
C SER A 112 5.35 -3.60 -15.27
N PHE A 113 4.41 -4.22 -14.53
CA PHE A 113 4.28 -5.65 -14.29
C PHE A 113 5.57 -6.35 -13.83
N PRO A 114 6.25 -5.81 -12.80
CA PRO A 114 7.58 -6.30 -12.41
C PRO A 114 7.61 -7.73 -11.86
N LEU A 115 6.44 -8.27 -11.48
CA LEU A 115 6.30 -9.62 -10.92
C LEU A 115 5.49 -10.56 -11.80
N GLY A 116 4.76 -10.04 -12.77
CA GLY A 116 3.90 -10.78 -13.68
C GLY A 116 2.75 -9.92 -14.17
N GLU A 117 2.13 -10.34 -15.27
CA GLU A 117 0.93 -9.69 -15.79
C GLU A 117 -0.22 -9.79 -14.79
N ALA A 118 -1.06 -8.77 -14.76
CA ALA A 118 -2.24 -8.71 -13.91
C ALA A 118 -3.36 -7.93 -14.60
N GLU A 119 -4.58 -8.25 -14.29
CA GLU A 119 -5.75 -7.54 -14.82
C GLU A 119 -6.17 -6.39 -13.89
N TYR A 120 -5.92 -6.55 -12.59
CA TYR A 120 -6.37 -5.61 -11.56
C TYR A 120 -5.25 -5.23 -10.58
N CYS A 121 -5.46 -4.09 -9.93
CA CYS A 121 -4.81 -3.69 -8.70
C CYS A 121 -5.89 -3.47 -7.65
N SER A 122 -5.80 -4.16 -6.50
CA SER A 122 -6.74 -4.01 -5.39
C SER A 122 -6.17 -3.18 -4.26
N VAL A 123 -7.06 -2.67 -3.42
CA VAL A 123 -6.75 -2.02 -2.14
C VAL A 123 -7.93 -2.26 -1.20
N SER A 124 -7.66 -2.44 0.09
CA SER A 124 -8.69 -2.42 1.13
C SER A 124 -8.58 -1.19 2.02
N TYR A 125 -9.67 -0.77 2.61
CA TYR A 125 -9.71 0.36 3.55
C TYR A 125 -10.96 0.32 4.45
N GLU A 126 -10.80 0.84 5.65
CA GLU A 126 -11.88 1.04 6.60
C GLU A 126 -12.94 2.00 6.03
N GLN A 127 -14.22 1.70 6.24
CA GLN A 127 -15.35 2.53 5.76
C GLN A 127 -15.26 3.99 6.22
N GLU A 128 -14.75 4.23 7.41
CA GLU A 128 -14.56 5.56 7.99
C GLU A 128 -13.37 6.32 7.40
N ASN A 129 -12.49 5.66 6.67
CA ASN A 129 -11.34 6.29 6.04
C ASN A 129 -11.71 7.03 4.75
N VAL A 130 -12.55 8.07 4.90
CA VAL A 130 -13.04 8.87 3.77
C VAL A 130 -11.91 9.50 2.94
N GLY A 131 -10.77 9.77 3.58
CA GLY A 131 -9.59 10.31 2.90
C GLY A 131 -8.99 9.32 1.91
N ALA A 132 -8.81 8.07 2.33
CA ALA A 132 -8.31 6.97 1.49
C ALA A 132 -9.31 6.68 0.36
N LYS A 133 -10.61 6.54 0.66
CA LYS A 133 -11.66 6.34 -0.34
C LYS A 133 -11.58 7.38 -1.46
N LYS A 134 -11.59 8.67 -1.13
CA LYS A 134 -11.51 9.75 -2.13
C LYS A 134 -10.22 9.72 -2.94
N LEU A 135 -9.10 9.35 -2.30
CA LEU A 135 -7.82 9.22 -3.00
C LEU A 135 -7.93 8.12 -4.05
N TYR A 136 -8.34 6.91 -3.67
CA TYR A 136 -8.43 5.76 -4.58
C TYR A 136 -9.47 5.97 -5.68
N GLU A 137 -10.66 6.49 -5.37
CA GLU A 137 -11.68 6.86 -6.36
C GLU A 137 -11.14 7.87 -7.41
N SER A 138 -10.28 8.82 -6.98
CA SER A 138 -9.67 9.79 -7.91
C SER A 138 -8.72 9.17 -8.94
N PHE A 139 -8.27 7.93 -8.71
CA PHE A 139 -7.46 7.13 -9.63
C PHE A 139 -8.27 6.08 -10.39
N GLY A 140 -9.59 6.04 -10.20
CA GLY A 140 -10.49 5.12 -10.90
C GLY A 140 -10.71 3.78 -10.19
N PHE A 141 -10.27 3.64 -8.94
CA PHE A 141 -10.67 2.49 -8.12
C PHE A 141 -12.18 2.55 -7.84
N TYR A 142 -12.82 1.40 -7.85
CA TYR A 142 -14.24 1.25 -7.50
C TYR A 142 -14.42 0.06 -6.56
N GLU A 143 -15.38 0.18 -5.64
CA GLU A 143 -15.74 -0.90 -4.72
C GLU A 143 -16.36 -2.06 -5.52
N ASN A 144 -15.82 -3.26 -5.38
CA ASN A 144 -16.29 -4.44 -6.13
C ASN A 144 -17.29 -5.30 -5.35
N GLY A 145 -17.55 -4.94 -4.09
CA GLY A 145 -18.47 -5.65 -3.18
C GLY A 145 -17.81 -6.68 -2.28
N ASP A 146 -16.52 -6.96 -2.46
CA ASP A 146 -15.75 -7.82 -1.57
C ASP A 146 -15.41 -7.09 -0.26
N VAL A 147 -15.13 -7.88 0.76
CA VAL A 147 -14.66 -7.43 2.08
C VAL A 147 -13.43 -8.25 2.44
N ASP A 148 -12.41 -7.60 2.99
CA ASP A 148 -11.15 -8.18 3.44
C ASP A 148 -10.92 -7.77 4.90
N ASP A 149 -10.98 -8.71 5.84
CA ASP A 149 -10.88 -8.49 7.29
C ASP A 149 -11.73 -7.30 7.80
N GLY A 150 -12.95 -7.17 7.25
CA GLY A 150 -13.89 -6.09 7.60
C GLY A 150 -13.68 -4.77 6.83
N GLU A 151 -12.64 -4.65 6.04
CA GLU A 151 -12.36 -3.51 5.16
C GLU A 151 -13.08 -3.65 3.81
N ILE A 152 -13.45 -2.52 3.22
CA ILE A 152 -14.03 -2.45 1.88
C ILE A 152 -12.92 -2.67 0.85
N VAL A 153 -13.13 -3.59 -0.07
CA VAL A 153 -12.22 -3.82 -1.20
C VAL A 153 -12.60 -2.95 -2.39
N ALA A 154 -11.63 -2.23 -2.92
CA ALA A 154 -11.76 -1.50 -4.18
C ALA A 154 -10.70 -1.96 -5.18
N VAL A 155 -11.05 -1.93 -6.46
CA VAL A 155 -10.23 -2.46 -7.55
C VAL A 155 -10.07 -1.45 -8.67
N LEU A 156 -8.91 -1.48 -9.30
CA LEU A 156 -8.61 -0.73 -10.52
C LEU A 156 -8.22 -1.71 -11.62
N LYS A 157 -8.86 -1.64 -12.78
CA LYS A 157 -8.43 -2.36 -13.97
C LYS A 157 -7.15 -1.70 -14.52
N LEU A 158 -6.10 -2.51 -14.75
CA LEU A 158 -4.76 -2.05 -15.14
C LEU A 158 -4.62 -1.78 -16.66
#